data_22e20b91498e42c4b60b06d03c433b8e
#
_entry.id   22e20b91498e42c4b60b06d03c433b8e
#
_cell.length_a   1.000
_cell.length_b   1.000
_cell.length_c   1.000
_cell.angle_alpha   90.00
_cell.angle_beta   90.00
_cell.angle_gamma   90.00
#
_symmetry.space_group_name_H-M   'P 1'
#
loop_
_entity.id
_entity.type
_entity.pdbx_description
1 polymer ?
#
loop_
_entity_poly.entity_id
_entity_poly.type
_entity_poly.pdbx_seq_one_letter_code
_entity_poly.pdbx_strand_id
1 'polypeptide(L)'
;MKKAFVSVGACFCALLGMLTACTQPAPTSQESGYKTMTVKKENRLLTNSYSAVVKGRQSVEIRPQVSGTITEICVKEGAKVHKGQVLFVIDQVPYKAALQTALANVKSAEAAVATARLTFDSKEELFKERVVSDFDRQTAQNSLLEAEASLAQAKANETNARNDLSYTVVRSPVDGVAGMSSYRVGALVNSSITTPLLTVSDDEEVYVYFSMTENQMLSLLRQYGSVDKSLAGMPKVSLQLSDGVKYAHEGVIDAISGTIDTGTGAVSLRAVFPNPEGMLRNGSTATLVLPYTKENALVVPQEATFEIQDKVYVYKVNESGKAESAQV
;
A
#
# COMPACT_ATOMS: atom_id res chain seq x y z
N MET A 1 72.57 -59.33 57.46
CA MET A 1 74.00 -59.16 57.07
C MET A 1 74.17 -57.89 56.31
N LYS A 2 75.06 -57.02 56.85
CA LYS A 2 75.74 -55.94 56.08
C LYS A 2 74.87 -54.96 55.21
N LYS A 3 74.75 -53.71 55.37
CA LYS A 3 75.56 -52.62 55.81
C LYS A 3 74.63 -51.42 56.11
N ALA A 4 74.68 -50.97 57.30
CA ALA A 4 74.21 -49.64 57.65
C ALA A 4 75.42 -48.74 57.91
N PHE A 5 75.29 -47.51 57.99
CA PHE A 5 76.32 -46.47 58.22
C PHE A 5 76.92 -45.85 56.91
N VAL A 6 76.36 -44.82 56.54
CA VAL A 6 76.98 -43.55 56.15
C VAL A 6 75.81 -42.72 55.55
N SER A 7 75.30 -41.80 56.26
CA SER A 7 74.61 -40.58 55.68
C SER A 7 73.91 -39.69 56.77
N VAL A 8 74.48 -39.52 57.87
CA VAL A 8 73.93 -38.53 58.87
C VAL A 8 74.60 -37.14 58.70
N GLY A 9 75.68 -37.01 57.91
CA GLY A 9 76.41 -35.74 57.76
C GLY A 9 75.92 -34.85 56.63
N ALA A 10 75.12 -35.31 55.69
CA ALA A 10 74.73 -34.54 54.48
C ALA A 10 73.39 -33.76 54.68
N CYS A 11 72.62 -34.05 55.68
CA CYS A 11 71.34 -33.43 55.90
C CYS A 11 71.32 -32.10 56.62
N PHE A 12 72.44 -31.77 57.30
CA PHE A 12 72.54 -30.52 58.14
C PHE A 12 73.04 -29.30 57.33
N CYS A 13 73.66 -29.46 56.18
CA CYS A 13 74.11 -28.38 55.29
C CYS A 13 73.03 -27.98 54.28
N ALA A 14 72.04 -28.84 54.07
CA ALA A 14 70.93 -28.54 53.10
C ALA A 14 69.80 -27.68 53.75
N LEU A 15 69.74 -27.59 55.10
CA LEU A 15 68.74 -26.81 55.85
C LEU A 15 69.11 -25.35 56.08
N LEU A 16 70.33 -24.95 55.85
CA LEU A 16 70.80 -23.53 56.05
C LEU A 16 70.80 -22.75 54.73
N GLY A 17 70.55 -23.38 53.55
CA GLY A 17 70.57 -22.74 52.29
C GLY A 17 69.20 -22.29 51.74
N MET A 18 68.09 -22.50 52.50
CA MET A 18 66.72 -22.20 52.00
C MET A 18 66.13 -20.88 52.63
N LEU A 19 66.88 -20.03 53.23
CA LEU A 19 66.35 -18.77 53.78
C LEU A 19 66.74 -17.48 52.99
N THR A 20 67.25 -17.63 51.75
CA THR A 20 67.53 -16.48 50.91
C THR A 20 66.82 -16.61 49.56
N ALA A 21 65.52 -16.82 49.55
CA ALA A 21 64.78 -16.73 48.36
C ALA A 21 63.48 -15.98 48.54
N CYS A 22 63.25 -15.10 47.64
CA CYS A 22 62.03 -14.40 47.32
C CYS A 22 61.72 -13.11 48.04
N THR A 23 62.51 -12.07 47.79
CA THR A 23 61.86 -10.79 47.45
C THR A 23 61.48 -10.83 46.01
N GLN A 24 60.27 -11.36 45.73
CA GLN A 24 59.61 -11.11 44.46
C GLN A 24 59.33 -9.60 44.45
N PRO A 25 59.79 -8.82 43.44
CA PRO A 25 59.28 -7.49 43.28
C PRO A 25 57.77 -7.60 43.08
N ALA A 26 57.04 -6.82 43.90
CA ALA A 26 55.59 -6.67 43.73
C ALA A 26 55.31 -6.42 42.26
N PRO A 27 54.28 -7.06 41.66
CA PRO A 27 53.94 -6.77 40.30
C PRO A 27 53.66 -5.27 40.23
N THR A 28 54.55 -4.54 39.53
CA THR A 28 54.25 -3.17 39.13
C THR A 28 52.93 -3.27 38.39
N SER A 29 51.85 -2.78 38.98
CA SER A 29 50.59 -2.55 38.29
C SER A 29 50.98 -1.67 37.10
N GLN A 30 51.09 -2.30 35.90
CA GLN A 30 51.03 -1.54 34.69
C GLN A 30 49.70 -0.78 34.77
N GLU A 31 49.77 0.50 35.09
CA GLU A 31 48.62 1.38 34.81
C GLU A 31 48.35 1.30 33.33
N SER A 32 47.52 0.36 32.96
CA SER A 32 46.94 0.34 31.61
C SER A 32 46.10 1.59 31.52
N GLY A 33 46.71 2.66 31.01
CA GLY A 33 46.03 3.92 30.81
C GLY A 33 44.86 3.71 29.86
N TYR A 34 43.68 3.73 30.41
CA TYR A 34 42.46 3.68 29.60
C TYR A 34 42.38 4.92 28.71
N LYS A 35 42.09 4.73 27.41
CA LYS A 35 41.88 5.85 26.51
C LYS A 35 40.61 6.60 26.92
N THR A 36 40.71 7.87 27.11
CA THR A 36 39.58 8.76 27.40
C THR A 36 39.19 9.54 26.15
N MET A 37 37.92 9.83 26.00
CA MET A 37 37.35 10.60 24.90
C MET A 37 36.53 11.75 25.47
N THR A 38 36.72 12.95 24.93
CA THR A 38 35.85 14.08 25.24
C THR A 38 34.59 14.02 24.42
N VAL A 39 33.44 13.83 25.06
CA VAL A 39 32.13 13.81 24.42
C VAL A 39 31.70 15.25 24.12
N LYS A 40 31.34 15.52 22.87
CA LYS A 40 30.81 16.81 22.42
C LYS A 40 29.36 16.67 22.00
N LYS A 41 28.59 17.75 22.16
CA LYS A 41 27.25 17.82 21.59
C LYS A 41 27.36 17.97 20.07
N GLU A 42 26.72 17.09 19.36
CA GLU A 42 26.68 17.12 17.88
C GLU A 42 25.31 16.77 17.36
N ASN A 43 25.00 17.20 16.14
CA ASN A 43 23.78 16.78 15.48
C ASN A 43 24.02 15.43 14.82
N ARG A 44 23.19 14.45 15.14
CA ARG A 44 23.26 13.10 14.59
C ARG A 44 22.04 12.77 13.77
N LEU A 45 22.29 12.25 12.56
CA LEU A 45 21.27 11.66 11.74
C LEU A 45 21.01 10.23 12.23
N LEU A 46 19.79 9.99 12.66
CA LEU A 46 19.28 8.70 13.11
C LEU A 46 18.18 8.23 12.16
N THR A 47 17.81 6.97 12.22
CA THR A 47 16.75 6.40 11.40
C THR A 47 15.75 5.66 12.26
N ASN A 48 14.46 5.85 11.96
CA ASN A 48 13.39 4.99 12.44
C ASN A 48 12.97 4.06 11.33
N SER A 49 12.78 2.79 11.67
CA SER A 49 12.32 1.76 10.74
C SER A 49 10.89 1.37 11.07
N TYR A 50 10.04 1.32 10.06
CA TYR A 50 8.62 0.98 10.17
C TYR A 50 8.30 -0.16 9.22
N SER A 51 7.56 -1.15 9.69
CA SER A 51 6.98 -2.16 8.81
C SER A 51 5.96 -1.50 7.89
N ALA A 52 6.02 -1.80 6.62
CA ALA A 52 5.22 -1.16 5.59
C ALA A 52 4.65 -2.16 4.59
N VAL A 53 3.49 -1.81 4.03
CA VAL A 53 2.82 -2.56 2.97
C VAL A 53 2.78 -1.71 1.72
N VAL A 54 3.23 -2.29 0.63
CA VAL A 54 3.21 -1.67 -0.70
C VAL A 54 1.86 -1.93 -1.35
N LYS A 55 1.24 -0.89 -1.88
CA LYS A 55 0.04 -0.98 -2.73
C LYS A 55 0.28 -0.22 -4.02
N GLY A 56 -0.20 -0.77 -5.14
CA GLY A 56 -0.24 -0.04 -6.40
C GLY A 56 -1.05 1.25 -6.24
N ARG A 57 -0.71 2.27 -7.01
CA ARG A 57 -1.41 3.57 -7.00
C ARG A 57 -2.91 3.40 -7.19
N GLN A 58 -3.29 2.50 -8.09
CA GLN A 58 -4.67 2.12 -8.33
C GLN A 58 -4.74 0.62 -8.57
N SER A 59 -5.58 -0.07 -7.80
CA SER A 59 -5.84 -1.49 -7.98
C SER A 59 -7.33 -1.70 -8.16
N VAL A 60 -7.74 -2.22 -9.31
CA VAL A 60 -9.14 -2.39 -9.68
C VAL A 60 -9.43 -3.85 -9.94
N GLU A 61 -10.40 -4.38 -9.20
CA GLU A 61 -10.95 -5.71 -9.43
C GLU A 61 -11.91 -5.70 -10.63
N ILE A 62 -11.60 -6.46 -11.63
CA ILE A 62 -12.44 -6.59 -12.83
C ILE A 62 -13.51 -7.65 -12.58
N ARG A 63 -14.74 -7.22 -12.53
CA ARG A 63 -15.92 -8.06 -12.32
C ARG A 63 -16.87 -7.95 -13.51
N PRO A 64 -17.55 -9.05 -13.93
CA PRO A 64 -18.55 -8.98 -14.97
C PRO A 64 -19.79 -8.25 -14.46
N GLN A 65 -20.44 -7.49 -15.33
CA GLN A 65 -21.71 -6.81 -15.02
C GLN A 65 -22.93 -7.58 -15.54
N VAL A 66 -22.69 -8.56 -16.41
CA VAL A 66 -23.72 -9.43 -17.01
C VAL A 66 -23.38 -10.90 -16.82
N SER A 67 -24.38 -11.76 -16.93
CA SER A 67 -24.23 -13.21 -16.78
C SER A 67 -23.94 -13.86 -18.14
N GLY A 68 -23.11 -14.88 -18.16
CA GLY A 68 -22.85 -15.66 -19.38
C GLY A 68 -21.55 -16.44 -19.30
N THR A 69 -21.26 -17.18 -20.36
CA THR A 69 -20.04 -17.98 -20.47
C THR A 69 -18.92 -17.13 -21.08
N ILE A 70 -17.71 -17.21 -20.53
CA ILE A 70 -16.53 -16.57 -21.13
C ILE A 70 -16.22 -17.28 -22.45
N THR A 71 -16.28 -16.54 -23.55
CA THR A 71 -15.96 -17.08 -24.89
C THR A 71 -14.50 -16.83 -25.26
N GLU A 72 -13.92 -15.75 -24.78
CA GLU A 72 -12.54 -15.38 -25.10
C GLU A 72 -11.87 -14.65 -23.92
N ILE A 73 -10.57 -14.89 -23.75
CA ILE A 73 -9.68 -14.15 -22.85
C ILE A 73 -8.64 -13.45 -23.72
N CYS A 74 -8.73 -12.12 -23.81
CA CYS A 74 -7.92 -11.28 -24.71
C CYS A 74 -6.64 -10.75 -24.06
N VAL A 75 -6.36 -11.09 -22.81
CA VAL A 75 -5.21 -10.61 -22.05
C VAL A 75 -4.37 -11.78 -21.55
N LYS A 76 -3.05 -11.61 -21.56
CA LYS A 76 -2.12 -12.54 -20.88
C LYS A 76 -1.93 -12.12 -19.43
N GLU A 77 -1.89 -13.10 -18.54
CA GLU A 77 -1.57 -12.89 -17.13
C GLU A 77 -0.19 -12.23 -16.98
N GLY A 78 -0.08 -11.19 -16.16
CA GLY A 78 1.15 -10.41 -15.97
C GLY A 78 1.48 -9.41 -17.09
N ALA A 79 0.65 -9.29 -18.13
CA ALA A 79 0.88 -8.34 -19.22
C ALA A 79 0.47 -6.91 -18.81
N LYS A 80 1.14 -5.91 -19.38
CA LYS A 80 0.68 -4.52 -19.34
C LYS A 80 -0.59 -4.36 -20.16
N VAL A 81 -1.56 -3.65 -19.61
CA VAL A 81 -2.86 -3.36 -20.24
C VAL A 81 -3.12 -1.86 -20.20
N HIS A 82 -3.85 -1.38 -21.20
CA HIS A 82 -4.25 0.02 -21.29
C HIS A 82 -5.73 0.19 -20.97
N LYS A 83 -6.08 1.37 -20.48
CA LYS A 83 -7.47 1.77 -20.27
C LYS A 83 -8.28 1.59 -21.54
N GLY A 84 -9.44 0.90 -21.44
CA GLY A 84 -10.29 0.57 -22.57
C GLY A 84 -9.91 -0.71 -23.32
N GLN A 85 -8.75 -1.32 -23.05
CA GLN A 85 -8.36 -2.60 -23.65
C GLN A 85 -9.32 -3.71 -23.25
N VAL A 86 -9.69 -4.55 -24.22
CA VAL A 86 -10.54 -5.72 -23.99
C VAL A 86 -9.75 -6.77 -23.21
N LEU A 87 -10.36 -7.27 -22.15
CA LEU A 87 -9.77 -8.31 -21.28
C LEU A 87 -10.49 -9.66 -21.46
N PHE A 88 -11.83 -9.62 -21.43
CA PHE A 88 -12.67 -10.81 -21.60
C PHE A 88 -13.85 -10.52 -22.51
N VAL A 89 -14.32 -11.56 -23.20
CA VAL A 89 -15.56 -11.53 -23.94
C VAL A 89 -16.49 -12.60 -23.38
N ILE A 90 -17.69 -12.17 -22.98
CA ILE A 90 -18.78 -13.03 -22.53
C ILE A 90 -19.69 -13.32 -23.73
N ASP A 91 -20.37 -14.45 -23.75
CA ASP A 91 -21.28 -14.83 -24.84
C ASP A 91 -22.26 -13.70 -25.18
N GLN A 92 -22.13 -13.18 -26.38
CA GLN A 92 -22.91 -12.05 -26.90
C GLN A 92 -24.23 -12.46 -27.58
N VAL A 93 -24.39 -13.74 -27.91
CA VAL A 93 -25.52 -14.18 -28.71
C VAL A 93 -26.87 -13.78 -28.10
N PRO A 94 -27.18 -14.07 -26.84
CA PRO A 94 -28.45 -13.70 -26.24
C PRO A 94 -28.65 -12.18 -26.16
N TYR A 95 -27.61 -11.42 -25.91
CA TYR A 95 -27.64 -9.96 -25.79
C TYR A 95 -27.85 -9.28 -27.15
N LYS A 96 -27.24 -9.79 -28.22
CA LYS A 96 -27.49 -9.35 -29.59
C LYS A 96 -28.95 -9.59 -30.02
N ALA A 97 -29.48 -10.74 -29.67
CA ALA A 97 -30.89 -11.06 -29.95
C ALA A 97 -31.84 -10.12 -29.19
N ALA A 98 -31.56 -9.88 -27.90
CA ALA A 98 -32.37 -8.94 -27.09
C ALA A 98 -32.33 -7.52 -27.67
N LEU A 99 -31.16 -7.02 -28.06
CA LEU A 99 -31.03 -5.71 -28.70
C LEU A 99 -31.81 -5.64 -30.02
N GLN A 100 -31.75 -6.70 -30.85
CA GLN A 100 -32.49 -6.76 -32.11
C GLN A 100 -34.00 -6.68 -31.86
N THR A 101 -34.50 -7.38 -30.85
CA THR A 101 -35.91 -7.32 -30.44
C THR A 101 -36.29 -5.91 -29.94
N ALA A 102 -35.47 -5.28 -29.14
CA ALA A 102 -35.71 -3.92 -28.66
C ALA A 102 -35.73 -2.90 -29.82
N LEU A 103 -34.82 -3.02 -30.79
CA LEU A 103 -34.81 -2.20 -32.01
C LEU A 103 -36.07 -2.37 -32.86
N ALA A 104 -36.58 -3.59 -32.97
CA ALA A 104 -37.85 -3.85 -33.67
C ALA A 104 -39.03 -3.17 -32.95
N ASN A 105 -39.06 -3.22 -31.64
CA ASN A 105 -40.10 -2.55 -30.83
C ASN A 105 -40.03 -1.01 -30.96
N VAL A 106 -38.84 -0.42 -31.03
CA VAL A 106 -38.69 1.02 -31.31
C VAL A 106 -39.29 1.37 -32.68
N LYS A 107 -38.97 0.62 -33.71
CA LYS A 107 -39.54 0.83 -35.07
C LYS A 107 -41.05 0.72 -35.11
N SER A 108 -41.63 -0.26 -34.38
CA SER A 108 -43.07 -0.42 -34.27
C SER A 108 -43.72 0.78 -33.58
N ALA A 109 -43.12 1.25 -32.46
CA ALA A 109 -43.60 2.43 -31.74
C ALA A 109 -43.45 3.72 -32.57
N GLU A 110 -42.40 3.86 -33.36
CA GLU A 110 -42.22 4.99 -34.29
C GLU A 110 -43.32 5.03 -35.35
N ALA A 111 -43.69 3.90 -35.89
CA ALA A 111 -44.82 3.79 -36.83
C ALA A 111 -46.16 4.15 -36.18
N ALA A 112 -46.36 3.75 -34.90
CA ALA A 112 -47.57 4.10 -34.16
C ALA A 112 -47.64 5.62 -33.91
N VAL A 113 -46.55 6.26 -33.52
CA VAL A 113 -46.47 7.73 -33.38
C VAL A 113 -46.78 8.44 -34.71
N ALA A 114 -46.18 7.97 -35.82
CA ALA A 114 -46.44 8.54 -37.13
C ALA A 114 -47.94 8.48 -37.52
N THR A 115 -48.60 7.36 -37.23
CA THR A 115 -50.02 7.18 -37.48
C THR A 115 -50.88 8.09 -36.58
N ALA A 116 -50.58 8.13 -35.26
CA ALA A 116 -51.29 8.98 -34.30
C ALA A 116 -51.13 10.47 -34.63
N ARG A 117 -49.91 10.86 -35.07
CA ARG A 117 -49.61 12.25 -35.47
C ARG A 117 -50.41 12.64 -36.73
N LEU A 118 -50.43 11.81 -37.73
CA LEU A 118 -51.24 12.03 -38.95
C LEU A 118 -52.74 12.17 -38.59
N THR A 119 -53.25 11.35 -37.68
CA THR A 119 -54.63 11.41 -37.21
C THR A 119 -54.89 12.74 -36.45
N PHE A 120 -53.99 13.12 -35.54
CA PHE A 120 -54.12 14.40 -34.82
C PHE A 120 -54.05 15.57 -35.76
N ASP A 121 -53.11 15.68 -36.66
CA ASP A 121 -52.95 16.78 -37.61
C ASP A 121 -54.20 16.93 -38.50
N SER A 122 -54.78 15.78 -38.98
CA SER A 122 -56.03 15.80 -39.73
C SER A 122 -57.23 16.32 -38.90
N LYS A 123 -57.35 15.88 -37.64
CA LYS A 123 -58.40 16.34 -36.73
C LYS A 123 -58.25 17.82 -36.35
N GLU A 124 -57.01 18.30 -36.19
CA GLU A 124 -56.68 19.70 -35.92
C GLU A 124 -57.11 20.60 -37.09
N GLU A 125 -56.89 20.20 -38.36
CA GLU A 125 -57.33 20.93 -39.54
C GLU A 125 -58.85 20.98 -39.64
N LEU A 126 -59.55 19.80 -39.50
CA LEU A 126 -61.01 19.71 -39.50
C LEU A 126 -61.64 20.53 -38.38
N PHE A 127 -60.98 20.61 -37.21
CA PHE A 127 -61.47 21.45 -36.13
C PHE A 127 -61.39 22.96 -36.46
N LYS A 128 -60.35 23.43 -37.14
CA LYS A 128 -60.22 24.81 -37.63
C LYS A 128 -61.35 25.17 -38.60
N GLU A 129 -61.77 24.21 -39.42
CA GLU A 129 -62.87 24.35 -40.34
C GLU A 129 -64.26 24.09 -39.66
N ARG A 130 -64.30 23.86 -38.32
CA ARG A 130 -65.51 23.58 -37.50
C ARG A 130 -66.29 22.30 -37.93
N VAL A 131 -65.61 21.34 -38.52
CA VAL A 131 -66.21 20.07 -38.96
C VAL A 131 -66.27 19.02 -37.85
N VAL A 132 -65.33 19.11 -36.90
CA VAL A 132 -65.25 18.13 -35.77
C VAL A 132 -65.31 18.88 -34.43
N SER A 133 -65.65 18.16 -33.33
CA SER A 133 -65.75 18.71 -31.98
C SER A 133 -64.35 18.87 -31.37
N ASP A 134 -64.24 19.73 -30.34
CA ASP A 134 -63.00 19.85 -29.56
C ASP A 134 -62.67 18.54 -28.82
N PHE A 135 -63.70 17.79 -28.43
CA PHE A 135 -63.54 16.43 -27.86
C PHE A 135 -62.79 15.49 -28.80
N ASP A 136 -63.14 15.46 -30.10
CA ASP A 136 -62.48 14.61 -31.10
C ASP A 136 -61.01 15.03 -31.27
N ARG A 137 -60.75 16.34 -31.31
CA ARG A 137 -59.37 16.87 -31.40
C ARG A 137 -58.54 16.48 -30.19
N GLN A 138 -59.08 16.66 -28.94
CA GLN A 138 -58.39 16.30 -27.71
C GLN A 138 -58.15 14.81 -27.59
N THR A 139 -59.12 13.99 -28.04
CA THR A 139 -58.97 12.52 -28.07
C THR A 139 -57.83 12.11 -28.98
N ALA A 140 -57.70 12.70 -30.17
CA ALA A 140 -56.60 12.44 -31.10
C ALA A 140 -55.26 12.92 -30.49
N GLN A 141 -55.26 14.06 -29.83
CA GLN A 141 -54.06 14.59 -29.13
C GLN A 141 -53.61 13.61 -28.02
N ASN A 142 -54.52 13.13 -27.18
CA ASN A 142 -54.20 12.17 -26.13
C ASN A 142 -53.64 10.86 -26.71
N SER A 143 -54.21 10.38 -27.83
CA SER A 143 -53.69 9.19 -28.53
C SER A 143 -52.28 9.40 -29.08
N LEU A 144 -51.95 10.62 -29.53
CA LEU A 144 -50.59 10.97 -29.95
C LEU A 144 -49.64 10.97 -28.73
N LEU A 145 -50.03 11.57 -27.61
CA LEU A 145 -49.21 11.59 -26.38
C LEU A 145 -48.98 10.18 -25.85
N GLU A 146 -49.99 9.29 -25.91
CA GLU A 146 -49.85 7.88 -25.50
C GLU A 146 -48.87 7.13 -26.43
N ALA A 147 -48.94 7.33 -27.74
CA ALA A 147 -47.99 6.76 -28.68
C ALA A 147 -46.57 7.28 -28.47
N GLU A 148 -46.41 8.58 -28.20
CA GLU A 148 -45.10 9.21 -27.87
C GLU A 148 -44.51 8.64 -26.57
N ALA A 149 -45.34 8.45 -25.55
CA ALA A 149 -44.89 7.82 -24.26
C ALA A 149 -44.47 6.35 -24.51
N SER A 150 -45.21 5.60 -25.34
CA SER A 150 -44.86 4.22 -25.72
C SER A 150 -43.52 4.16 -26.47
N LEU A 151 -43.29 5.10 -27.40
CA LEU A 151 -41.99 5.22 -28.07
C LEU A 151 -40.84 5.54 -27.11
N ALA A 152 -41.06 6.45 -26.17
CA ALA A 152 -40.07 6.76 -25.17
C ALA A 152 -39.70 5.53 -24.31
N GLN A 153 -40.70 4.72 -23.93
CA GLN A 153 -40.49 3.45 -23.24
C GLN A 153 -39.72 2.44 -24.09
N ALA A 154 -40.04 2.30 -25.37
CA ALA A 154 -39.34 1.40 -26.28
C ALA A 154 -37.86 1.82 -26.46
N LYS A 155 -37.56 3.12 -26.57
CA LYS A 155 -36.21 3.66 -26.62
C LYS A 155 -35.42 3.44 -25.33
N ALA A 156 -36.04 3.54 -24.18
CA ALA A 156 -35.43 3.21 -22.91
C ALA A 156 -35.04 1.72 -22.84
N ASN A 157 -35.92 0.83 -23.27
CA ASN A 157 -35.64 -0.62 -23.35
C ASN A 157 -34.50 -0.93 -24.31
N GLU A 158 -34.45 -0.26 -25.47
CA GLU A 158 -33.36 -0.39 -26.43
C GLU A 158 -32.00 0.03 -25.81
N THR A 159 -32.01 1.14 -25.10
CA THR A 159 -30.81 1.63 -24.39
C THR A 159 -30.31 0.61 -23.37
N ASN A 160 -31.22 0.00 -22.59
CA ASN A 160 -30.85 -1.04 -21.63
C ASN A 160 -30.25 -2.25 -22.34
N ALA A 161 -30.89 -2.78 -23.38
CA ALA A 161 -30.36 -3.92 -24.13
C ALA A 161 -28.99 -3.62 -24.81
N ARG A 162 -28.77 -2.38 -25.23
CA ARG A 162 -27.49 -1.92 -25.77
C ARG A 162 -26.40 -1.87 -24.70
N ASN A 163 -26.72 -1.40 -23.51
CA ASN A 163 -25.81 -1.39 -22.36
C ASN A 163 -25.45 -2.82 -21.95
N ASP A 164 -26.42 -3.71 -21.84
CA ASP A 164 -26.17 -5.12 -21.48
C ASP A 164 -25.25 -5.79 -22.51
N LEU A 165 -25.45 -5.54 -23.79
CA LEU A 165 -24.54 -6.02 -24.83
C LEU A 165 -23.14 -5.40 -24.70
N SER A 166 -23.02 -4.14 -24.34
CA SER A 166 -21.72 -3.50 -24.13
C SER A 166 -20.95 -4.12 -22.97
N TYR A 167 -21.62 -4.52 -21.91
CA TYR A 167 -21.04 -5.17 -20.73
C TYR A 167 -20.55 -6.59 -20.98
N THR A 168 -20.94 -7.22 -22.07
CA THR A 168 -20.37 -8.52 -22.48
C THR A 168 -18.91 -8.42 -22.90
N VAL A 169 -18.43 -7.22 -23.26
CA VAL A 169 -17.03 -6.95 -23.57
C VAL A 169 -16.40 -6.27 -22.37
N VAL A 170 -15.77 -7.06 -21.53
CA VAL A 170 -15.13 -6.58 -20.31
C VAL A 170 -13.81 -5.89 -20.64
N ARG A 171 -13.69 -4.63 -20.25
CA ARG A 171 -12.52 -3.78 -20.55
C ARG A 171 -11.82 -3.32 -19.29
N SER A 172 -10.53 -3.00 -19.41
CA SER A 172 -9.80 -2.36 -18.32
C SER A 172 -10.26 -0.90 -18.12
N PRO A 173 -10.62 -0.49 -16.90
CA PRO A 173 -10.94 0.91 -16.60
C PRO A 173 -9.70 1.78 -16.42
N VAL A 174 -8.51 1.18 -16.24
CA VAL A 174 -7.24 1.83 -15.90
C VAL A 174 -6.09 1.24 -16.72
N ASP A 175 -5.00 1.99 -16.81
CA ASP A 175 -3.71 1.46 -17.24
C ASP A 175 -3.09 0.65 -16.10
N GLY A 176 -2.26 -0.35 -16.40
CA GLY A 176 -1.60 -1.13 -15.37
C GLY A 176 -1.15 -2.51 -15.82
N VAL A 177 -0.94 -3.40 -14.86
CA VAL A 177 -0.54 -4.80 -15.09
C VAL A 177 -1.70 -5.72 -14.70
N ALA A 178 -2.05 -6.62 -15.60
CA ALA A 178 -3.08 -7.64 -15.36
C ALA A 178 -2.57 -8.71 -14.40
N GLY A 179 -3.31 -8.95 -13.33
CA GLY A 179 -3.07 -10.06 -12.41
C GLY A 179 -3.39 -11.41 -13.02
N MET A 180 -3.35 -12.46 -12.19
CA MET A 180 -3.78 -13.80 -12.60
C MET A 180 -5.30 -13.88 -12.68
N SER A 181 -5.82 -14.59 -13.67
CA SER A 181 -7.24 -14.87 -13.81
C SER A 181 -7.61 -16.19 -13.14
N SER A 182 -8.66 -16.15 -12.32
CA SER A 182 -9.22 -17.35 -11.69
C SER A 182 -10.14 -18.14 -12.64
N TYR A 183 -10.48 -17.56 -13.79
CA TYR A 183 -11.45 -18.12 -14.74
C TYR A 183 -10.77 -18.48 -16.05
N ARG A 184 -11.38 -19.46 -16.76
CA ARG A 184 -10.92 -19.93 -18.07
C ARG A 184 -12.06 -19.80 -19.08
N VAL A 185 -11.72 -19.87 -20.37
CA VAL A 185 -12.71 -19.96 -21.43
C VAL A 185 -13.67 -21.12 -21.16
N GLY A 186 -14.96 -20.88 -21.33
CA GLY A 186 -16.03 -21.84 -20.99
C GLY A 186 -16.58 -21.70 -19.57
N ALA A 187 -15.97 -20.90 -18.69
CA ALA A 187 -16.50 -20.66 -17.34
C ALA A 187 -17.76 -19.79 -17.39
N LEU A 188 -18.78 -20.16 -16.60
CA LEU A 188 -19.97 -19.36 -16.38
C LEU A 188 -19.68 -18.30 -15.32
N VAL A 189 -19.98 -17.04 -15.62
CA VAL A 189 -19.81 -15.89 -14.76
C VAL A 189 -21.08 -15.06 -14.64
N ASN A 190 -21.21 -14.28 -13.57
CA ASN A 190 -22.32 -13.37 -13.34
C ASN A 190 -21.87 -12.19 -12.45
N SER A 191 -22.73 -11.20 -12.27
CA SER A 191 -22.43 -10.00 -11.46
C SER A 191 -22.25 -10.26 -9.97
N SER A 192 -22.63 -11.42 -9.46
CA SER A 192 -22.60 -11.79 -8.03
C SER A 192 -21.39 -12.66 -7.65
N ILE A 193 -20.43 -12.88 -8.55
CA ILE A 193 -19.24 -13.68 -8.24
C ILE A 193 -18.41 -13.01 -7.15
N THR A 194 -17.94 -13.80 -6.18
CA THR A 194 -17.10 -13.30 -5.07
C THR A 194 -15.66 -13.03 -5.53
N THR A 195 -15.12 -13.89 -6.39
CA THR A 195 -13.77 -13.76 -6.93
C THR A 195 -13.80 -12.93 -8.20
N PRO A 196 -12.98 -11.87 -8.34
CA PRO A 196 -12.91 -11.10 -9.58
C PRO A 196 -12.35 -11.93 -10.75
N LEU A 197 -12.66 -11.53 -11.98
CA LEU A 197 -12.09 -12.15 -13.19
C LEU A 197 -10.56 -12.05 -13.20
N LEU A 198 -10.06 -10.86 -12.91
CA LEU A 198 -8.66 -10.54 -12.59
C LEU A 198 -8.62 -9.18 -11.90
N THR A 199 -7.44 -8.80 -11.41
CA THR A 199 -7.17 -7.46 -10.87
C THR A 199 -6.18 -6.76 -11.79
N VAL A 200 -6.45 -5.50 -12.13
CA VAL A 200 -5.49 -4.64 -12.82
C VAL A 200 -4.91 -3.68 -11.80
N SER A 201 -3.57 -3.65 -11.70
CA SER A 201 -2.85 -2.78 -10.78
C SER A 201 -1.96 -1.81 -11.56
N ASP A 202 -2.10 -0.51 -11.27
CA ASP A 202 -1.17 0.51 -11.73
C ASP A 202 -0.01 0.57 -10.74
N ASP A 203 1.12 0.00 -11.14
CA ASP A 203 2.32 -0.13 -10.32
C ASP A 203 3.46 0.81 -10.80
N GLU A 204 3.21 1.80 -11.67
CA GLU A 204 4.22 2.78 -12.09
C GLU A 204 4.69 3.67 -10.92
N GLU A 205 3.73 4.06 -10.08
CA GLU A 205 3.98 4.62 -8.76
C GLU A 205 3.29 3.74 -7.72
N VAL A 206 3.94 3.53 -6.60
CA VAL A 206 3.38 2.73 -5.52
C VAL A 206 3.20 3.55 -4.26
N TYR A 207 2.14 3.23 -3.57
CA TYR A 207 1.83 3.75 -2.23
C TYR A 207 2.37 2.79 -1.18
N VAL A 208 3.18 3.30 -0.29
CA VAL A 208 3.73 2.54 0.84
C VAL A 208 3.05 3.01 2.11
N TYR A 209 2.23 2.14 2.69
CA TYR A 209 1.51 2.40 3.92
C TYR A 209 2.29 1.87 5.10
N PHE A 210 2.49 2.70 6.09
CA PHE A 210 3.12 2.34 7.35
C PHE A 210 2.41 3.03 8.51
N SER A 211 2.64 2.56 9.73
CA SER A 211 2.00 3.12 10.91
C SER A 211 3.03 3.56 11.93
N MET A 212 2.75 4.67 12.60
CA MET A 212 3.52 5.12 13.76
C MET A 212 2.62 5.30 14.97
N THR A 213 3.21 5.25 16.16
CA THR A 213 2.44 5.46 17.39
C THR A 213 1.99 6.91 17.54
N GLU A 214 0.91 7.14 18.29
CA GLU A 214 0.41 8.48 18.61
C GLU A 214 1.50 9.37 19.22
N ASN A 215 2.32 8.83 20.11
CA ASN A 215 3.43 9.57 20.74
C ASN A 215 4.45 10.07 19.72
N GLN A 216 4.79 9.26 18.73
CA GLN A 216 5.69 9.65 17.63
C GLN A 216 5.05 10.74 16.78
N MET A 217 3.76 10.60 16.46
CA MET A 217 3.01 11.60 15.71
C MET A 217 2.92 12.94 16.46
N LEU A 218 2.63 12.93 17.76
CA LEU A 218 2.62 14.15 18.60
C LEU A 218 4.00 14.81 18.64
N SER A 219 5.07 14.03 18.71
CA SER A 219 6.44 14.56 18.65
C SER A 219 6.73 15.26 17.32
N LEU A 220 6.29 14.68 16.21
CA LEU A 220 6.37 15.25 14.89
C LEU A 220 5.57 16.56 14.78
N LEU A 221 4.34 16.59 15.28
CA LEU A 221 3.49 17.79 15.28
C LEU A 221 4.08 18.92 16.14
N ARG A 222 4.72 18.59 17.27
CA ARG A 222 5.44 19.60 18.08
C ARG A 222 6.65 20.17 17.37
N GLN A 223 7.33 19.38 16.57
CA GLN A 223 8.51 19.81 15.80
C GLN A 223 8.14 20.71 14.63
N TYR A 224 7.09 20.39 13.89
CA TYR A 224 6.69 21.10 12.65
C TYR A 224 5.50 22.05 12.83
N GLY A 225 4.73 21.93 13.89
CA GLY A 225 3.62 22.80 14.27
C GLY A 225 2.26 22.45 13.68
N SER A 226 2.19 21.78 12.52
CA SER A 226 0.92 21.30 11.91
C SER A 226 1.18 20.11 11.00
N VAL A 227 0.12 19.37 10.63
CA VAL A 227 0.19 18.22 9.72
C VAL A 227 0.76 18.64 8.36
N ASP A 228 0.24 19.74 7.78
CA ASP A 228 0.69 20.21 6.46
C ASP A 228 2.16 20.61 6.47
N LYS A 229 2.61 21.29 7.52
CA LYS A 229 4.01 21.66 7.68
C LYS A 229 4.88 20.43 7.93
N SER A 230 4.37 19.42 8.63
CA SER A 230 5.06 18.14 8.83
C SER A 230 5.28 17.44 7.48
N LEU A 231 4.25 17.34 6.64
CA LEU A 231 4.36 16.75 5.30
C LEU A 231 5.40 17.48 4.43
N ALA A 232 5.36 18.81 4.43
CA ALA A 232 6.30 19.62 3.65
C ALA A 232 7.75 19.59 4.19
N GLY A 233 7.92 19.40 5.50
CA GLY A 233 9.21 19.42 6.18
C GLY A 233 9.85 18.04 6.40
N MET A 234 9.10 16.96 6.18
CA MET A 234 9.65 15.61 6.32
C MET A 234 10.73 15.33 5.29
N PRO A 235 11.83 14.68 5.68
CA PRO A 235 12.84 14.25 4.74
C PRO A 235 12.29 13.14 3.83
N LYS A 236 12.98 12.93 2.70
CA LYS A 236 12.74 11.77 1.87
C LYS A 236 12.98 10.48 2.64
N VAL A 237 12.17 9.49 2.34
CA VAL A 237 12.24 8.17 2.96
C VAL A 237 12.85 7.16 2.02
N SER A 238 13.53 6.17 2.58
CA SER A 238 14.04 5.04 1.81
C SER A 238 13.29 3.76 2.18
N LEU A 239 13.29 2.82 1.25
CA LEU A 239 12.62 1.53 1.44
C LEU A 239 13.68 0.42 1.46
N GLN A 240 13.58 -0.47 2.42
CA GLN A 240 14.34 -1.71 2.47
C GLN A 240 13.39 -2.85 2.12
N LEU A 241 13.73 -3.59 1.08
CA LEU A 241 12.92 -4.70 0.59
C LEU A 241 13.00 -5.90 1.55
N SER A 242 12.15 -6.89 1.35
CA SER A 242 12.08 -8.10 2.20
C SER A 242 13.37 -8.94 2.17
N ASP A 243 14.20 -8.80 1.15
CA ASP A 243 15.52 -9.43 1.04
C ASP A 243 16.64 -8.65 1.76
N GLY A 244 16.30 -7.52 2.40
CA GLY A 244 17.25 -6.65 3.08
C GLY A 244 17.95 -5.63 2.19
N VAL A 245 17.72 -5.65 0.88
CA VAL A 245 18.32 -4.70 -0.06
C VAL A 245 17.61 -3.36 0.01
N LYS A 246 18.37 -2.27 0.00
CA LYS A 246 17.81 -0.91 -0.08
C LYS A 246 17.30 -0.66 -1.49
N TYR A 247 16.05 -0.21 -1.60
CA TYR A 247 15.44 0.20 -2.87
C TYR A 247 16.16 1.42 -3.45
N ALA A 248 16.36 1.43 -4.78
CA ALA A 248 17.16 2.45 -5.44
C ALA A 248 16.56 3.86 -5.42
N HIS A 249 15.23 3.94 -5.38
CA HIS A 249 14.51 5.22 -5.41
C HIS A 249 14.03 5.62 -4.01
N GLU A 250 14.07 6.92 -3.74
CA GLU A 250 13.56 7.50 -2.51
C GLU A 250 12.10 7.91 -2.70
N GLY A 251 11.33 7.80 -1.63
CA GLY A 251 9.93 8.21 -1.58
C GLY A 251 9.71 9.48 -0.80
N VAL A 252 8.51 10.01 -0.92
CA VAL A 252 8.03 11.19 -0.19
C VAL A 252 6.75 10.83 0.55
N ILE A 253 6.66 11.20 1.82
CA ILE A 253 5.43 11.05 2.60
C ILE A 253 4.45 12.11 2.12
N ASP A 254 3.31 11.69 1.59
CA ASP A 254 2.31 12.56 0.98
C ASP A 254 1.01 12.65 1.78
N ALA A 255 0.76 11.71 2.69
CA ALA A 255 -0.46 11.71 3.48
C ALA A 255 -0.26 11.14 4.89
N ILE A 256 -0.98 11.74 5.84
CA ILE A 256 -1.11 11.29 7.23
C ILE A 256 -2.60 11.11 7.51
N SER A 257 -2.98 9.96 8.07
CA SER A 257 -4.37 9.71 8.45
C SER A 257 -4.86 10.75 9.47
N GLY A 258 -6.04 11.29 9.24
CA GLY A 258 -6.72 12.18 10.21
C GLY A 258 -7.33 11.43 11.40
N THR A 259 -7.24 10.09 11.44
CA THR A 259 -7.80 9.25 12.49
C THR A 259 -6.74 8.34 13.08
N ILE A 260 -6.85 8.08 14.38
CA ILE A 260 -6.04 7.11 15.11
C ILE A 260 -6.84 5.81 15.18
N ASP A 261 -6.21 4.70 14.87
CA ASP A 261 -6.80 3.38 15.07
C ASP A 261 -6.92 3.11 16.58
N THR A 262 -8.15 2.98 17.05
CA THR A 262 -8.45 2.84 18.50
C THR A 262 -8.01 1.50 19.07
N GLY A 263 -7.82 0.48 18.25
CA GLY A 263 -7.37 -0.85 18.68
C GLY A 263 -5.86 -0.91 18.90
N THR A 264 -5.08 -0.15 18.13
CA THR A 264 -3.62 -0.19 18.14
C THR A 264 -2.97 1.09 18.64
N GLY A 265 -3.71 2.21 18.75
CA GLY A 265 -3.17 3.53 19.07
C GLY A 265 -2.21 4.06 18.01
N ALA A 266 -2.35 3.62 16.78
CA ALA A 266 -1.46 3.95 15.67
C ALA A 266 -2.12 4.90 14.67
N VAL A 267 -1.30 5.74 14.05
CA VAL A 267 -1.65 6.62 12.92
C VAL A 267 -1.05 6.04 11.66
N SER A 268 -1.86 5.90 10.63
CA SER A 268 -1.39 5.42 9.32
C SER A 268 -0.85 6.59 8.48
N LEU A 269 0.29 6.37 7.84
CA LEU A 269 0.91 7.29 6.92
C LEU A 269 1.08 6.61 5.56
N ARG A 270 1.18 7.43 4.53
CA ARG A 270 1.42 6.99 3.17
C ARG A 270 2.63 7.71 2.59
N ALA A 271 3.51 6.96 1.96
CA ALA A 271 4.60 7.48 1.16
C ALA A 271 4.44 7.03 -0.29
N VAL A 272 4.82 7.89 -1.23
CA VAL A 272 4.81 7.59 -2.68
C VAL A 272 6.22 7.26 -3.11
N PHE A 273 6.37 6.16 -3.84
CA PHE A 273 7.64 5.74 -4.42
C PHE A 273 7.48 5.52 -5.93
N PRO A 274 8.38 6.04 -6.76
CA PRO A 274 8.42 5.69 -8.18
C PRO A 274 8.86 4.23 -8.34
N ASN A 275 8.30 3.53 -9.32
CA ASN A 275 8.59 2.10 -9.55
C ASN A 275 8.83 1.80 -11.04
N PRO A 276 9.81 2.43 -11.68
CA PRO A 276 10.04 2.29 -13.12
C PRO A 276 10.44 0.87 -13.53
N GLU A 277 11.16 0.13 -12.67
CA GLU A 277 11.55 -1.25 -12.93
C GLU A 277 10.46 -2.28 -12.61
N GLY A 278 9.34 -1.87 -11.99
CA GLY A 278 8.26 -2.78 -11.59
C GLY A 278 8.64 -3.78 -10.50
N MET A 279 9.68 -3.48 -9.71
CA MET A 279 10.14 -4.35 -8.62
C MET A 279 9.16 -4.39 -7.45
N LEU A 280 8.53 -3.25 -7.16
CA LEU A 280 7.52 -3.14 -6.11
C LEU A 280 6.17 -3.58 -6.67
N ARG A 281 5.55 -4.57 -6.03
CA ARG A 281 4.25 -5.10 -6.46
C ARG A 281 3.19 -4.87 -5.40
N ASN A 282 1.97 -4.72 -5.84
CA ASN A 282 0.83 -4.62 -4.95
C ASN A 282 0.77 -5.82 -3.99
N GLY A 283 0.71 -5.56 -2.67
CA GLY A 283 0.73 -6.57 -1.61
C GLY A 283 2.11 -6.94 -1.07
N SER A 284 3.20 -6.40 -1.62
CA SER A 284 4.55 -6.61 -1.09
C SER A 284 4.70 -5.97 0.29
N THR A 285 5.55 -6.57 1.13
CA THR A 285 5.98 -6.01 2.41
C THR A 285 7.39 -5.45 2.31
N ALA A 286 7.65 -4.38 3.03
CA ALA A 286 8.96 -3.75 3.07
C ALA A 286 9.15 -3.02 4.41
N THR A 287 10.36 -2.56 4.68
CA THR A 287 10.67 -1.70 5.82
C THR A 287 10.94 -0.28 5.34
N LEU A 288 10.10 0.67 5.74
CA LEU A 288 10.30 2.08 5.45
C LEU A 288 11.28 2.66 6.48
N VAL A 289 12.30 3.34 6.00
CA VAL A 289 13.34 3.98 6.83
C VAL A 289 13.18 5.49 6.72
N LEU A 290 12.79 6.09 7.85
CA LEU A 290 12.59 7.53 8.00
C LEU A 290 13.79 8.12 8.75
N PRO A 291 14.63 8.94 8.11
CA PRO A 291 15.73 9.63 8.78
C PRO A 291 15.21 10.80 9.61
N TYR A 292 15.83 11.04 10.75
CA TYR A 292 15.57 12.23 11.57
C TYR A 292 16.86 12.73 12.22
N THR A 293 16.96 14.03 12.44
CA THR A 293 18.11 14.63 13.07
C THR A 293 17.84 14.82 14.57
N LYS A 294 18.70 14.24 15.40
CA LYS A 294 18.74 14.53 16.84
C LYS A 294 19.74 15.64 17.08
N GLU A 295 19.24 16.81 17.43
CA GLU A 295 20.09 17.95 17.75
C GLU A 295 20.73 17.82 19.14
N ASN A 296 21.94 18.33 19.26
CA ASN A 296 22.68 18.36 20.53
C ASN A 296 22.82 16.99 21.22
N ALA A 297 22.92 15.92 20.46
CA ALA A 297 23.10 14.57 20.98
C ALA A 297 24.52 14.40 21.55
N LEU A 298 24.60 13.78 22.71
CA LEU A 298 25.86 13.28 23.27
C LEU A 298 26.05 11.84 22.77
N VAL A 299 27.09 11.61 21.99
CA VAL A 299 27.34 10.29 21.38
C VAL A 299 28.59 9.69 22.02
N VAL A 300 28.46 8.44 22.47
CA VAL A 300 29.58 7.64 22.98
C VAL A 300 29.69 6.36 22.13
N PRO A 301 30.92 5.83 21.91
CA PRO A 301 31.10 4.55 21.27
C PRO A 301 30.42 3.44 22.07
N GLN A 302 29.81 2.49 21.39
CA GLN A 302 29.15 1.34 22.04
C GLN A 302 30.17 0.52 22.89
N GLU A 303 31.41 0.44 22.44
CA GLU A 303 32.50 -0.23 23.18
C GLU A 303 32.84 0.44 24.52
N ALA A 304 32.46 1.70 24.71
CA ALA A 304 32.65 2.43 25.96
C ALA A 304 31.47 2.29 26.94
N THR A 305 30.43 1.55 26.53
CA THR A 305 29.23 1.31 27.34
C THR A 305 29.25 -0.06 27.98
N PHE A 306 28.65 -0.21 29.14
CA PHE A 306 28.41 -1.50 29.79
C PHE A 306 27.00 -1.52 30.37
N GLU A 307 26.41 -2.70 30.47
CA GLU A 307 25.05 -2.88 30.92
C GLU A 307 25.00 -3.55 32.29
N ILE A 308 24.22 -2.99 33.19
CA ILE A 308 23.92 -3.57 34.50
C ILE A 308 22.40 -3.50 34.71
N GLN A 309 21.74 -4.65 34.87
CA GLN A 309 20.30 -4.73 35.16
C GLN A 309 19.44 -3.89 34.17
N ASP A 310 19.56 -4.13 32.89
CA ASP A 310 18.85 -3.45 31.81
C ASP A 310 19.09 -1.94 31.68
N LYS A 311 20.14 -1.42 32.34
CA LYS A 311 20.55 -0.03 32.26
C LYS A 311 21.95 0.08 31.68
N VAL A 312 22.12 1.01 30.75
CA VAL A 312 23.40 1.28 30.10
C VAL A 312 24.17 2.35 30.88
N TYR A 313 25.45 2.09 31.12
CA TYR A 313 26.35 2.96 31.83
C TYR A 313 27.62 3.25 31.05
N VAL A 314 28.25 4.38 31.34
CA VAL A 314 29.60 4.72 30.89
C VAL A 314 30.45 5.13 32.09
N TYR A 315 31.78 4.99 31.99
CA TYR A 315 32.69 5.58 32.97
C TYR A 315 33.00 7.02 32.59
N LYS A 316 32.63 7.94 33.45
CA LYS A 316 32.97 9.38 33.38
C LYS A 316 34.16 9.66 34.26
N VAL A 317 35.20 10.32 33.75
CA VAL A 317 36.34 10.78 34.56
C VAL A 317 35.95 12.07 35.24
N ASN A 318 36.04 12.11 36.57
CA ASN A 318 35.82 13.30 37.36
C ASN A 318 37.03 14.22 37.39
N GLU A 319 36.92 15.39 38.02
CA GLU A 319 38.00 16.37 38.13
C GLU A 319 39.24 15.85 38.89
N SER A 320 39.08 14.83 39.71
CA SER A 320 40.15 14.16 40.45
C SER A 320 40.81 13.02 39.67
N GLY A 321 40.46 12.83 38.39
CA GLY A 321 41.02 11.78 37.53
C GLY A 321 40.46 10.37 37.82
N LYS A 322 39.43 10.23 38.68
CA LYS A 322 38.80 8.95 38.99
C LYS A 322 37.61 8.66 38.08
N ALA A 323 37.47 7.39 37.73
CA ALA A 323 36.33 6.92 36.92
C ALA A 323 35.10 6.72 37.83
N GLU A 324 33.97 7.30 37.44
CA GLU A 324 32.66 7.15 38.06
C GLU A 324 31.67 6.61 37.02
N SER A 325 30.82 5.68 37.44
CA SER A 325 29.76 5.17 36.54
C SER A 325 28.63 6.20 36.42
N ALA A 326 28.26 6.52 35.20
CA ALA A 326 27.13 7.39 34.88
C ALA A 326 26.15 6.62 33.96
N GLN A 327 24.86 6.70 34.28
CA GLN A 327 23.83 6.12 33.42
C GLN A 327 23.62 7.01 32.17
N VAL A 328 23.46 6.39 31.01
CA VAL A 328 23.26 7.06 29.72
C VAL A 328 21.94 6.63 29.07
#